data_f1e9ee6ec5d6335d41a6644fb4a84a5d
#
_entry.id   f1e9ee6ec5d6335d41a6644fb4a84a5d
#
_cell.length_a   1.000
_cell.length_b   1.000
_cell.length_c   1.000
_cell.angle_alpha   90.00
_cell.angle_beta   90.00
_cell.angle_gamma   90.00
#
_symmetry.space_group_name_H-M   'P 1'
#
loop_
_entity.id
_entity.type
_entity.pdbx_description
1 polymer ?
#
loop_
_entity_poly.entity_id
_entity_poly.type
_entity_poly.pdbx_seq_one_letter_code
_entity_poly.pdbx_strand_id
1 'polypeptide(L)'
;VNSLAGTVATFDLGGLCKKGGKVQALASWTRDGGSGPDDIFVAITSEGEVILYSGTNPGSATEWFLVGASFSIGKPIGRRCVEVVGTEVMVTTQDGAIPLSTMLPIDRVGSYGKALSDNIQNAFIAAARAYGTNFGWQSLHYPQGSYALWNVPLSGTVSNQYVVNTQTGAWCQFTGQDAACWSLFNGDLYFGSTTGGVVYKADTGTSDNSAVIEYTIKPAFNYFGKRGVNKLYNLCRPHFTSNGAPSVAIDLNIDFSDVSPTSIPAATTINAAQWDVSKWDQANWANDIVIADWLTVYGIGDCATPVIRGAENALTLKFSAYDMVWQTGNAL
;
A
#
# COMPACT_ATOMS: atom_id res chain seq x y z
N VAL A 1 -3.27 36.60 -3.79
CA VAL A 1 -4.67 36.36 -4.20
C VAL A 1 -5.19 37.67 -4.75
N ASN A 2 -5.22 37.79 -6.07
CA ASN A 2 -5.82 38.96 -6.71
C ASN A 2 -7.31 38.94 -6.43
N SER A 3 -7.85 40.10 -6.07
CA SER A 3 -9.29 40.26 -5.88
C SER A 3 -10.01 39.87 -7.16
N LEU A 4 -11.01 39.01 -7.04
CA LEU A 4 -11.86 38.55 -8.14
C LEU A 4 -12.80 39.67 -8.65
N ALA A 5 -12.25 40.78 -9.03
CA ALA A 5 -12.99 41.82 -9.73
C ALA A 5 -13.03 41.58 -11.25
N GLY A 6 -12.47 40.49 -11.73
CA GLY A 6 -12.39 40.15 -13.15
C GLY A 6 -13.30 38.97 -13.53
N THR A 7 -13.65 38.88 -14.80
CA THR A 7 -14.30 37.72 -15.41
C THR A 7 -13.41 36.51 -15.29
N VAL A 8 -13.98 35.36 -14.86
CA VAL A 8 -13.28 34.07 -14.90
C VAL A 8 -13.05 33.72 -16.37
N ALA A 9 -11.78 33.67 -16.78
CA ALA A 9 -11.41 33.20 -18.11
C ALA A 9 -11.22 31.68 -18.08
N THR A 10 -11.73 30.98 -19.07
CA THR A 10 -11.51 29.55 -19.25
C THR A 10 -10.15 29.30 -19.86
N PHE A 11 -9.38 28.35 -19.29
CA PHE A 11 -8.16 27.86 -19.89
C PHE A 11 -8.48 26.58 -20.66
N ASP A 12 -8.50 26.64 -21.99
CA ASP A 12 -8.90 25.54 -22.84
C ASP A 12 -7.71 24.59 -23.10
N LEU A 13 -7.85 23.35 -22.64
CA LEU A 13 -6.92 22.26 -22.86
C LEU A 13 -7.34 21.38 -24.05
N GLY A 14 -8.55 21.59 -24.62
CA GLY A 14 -9.13 20.70 -25.62
C GLY A 14 -8.32 20.56 -26.90
N GLY A 15 -7.67 21.64 -27.35
CA GLY A 15 -6.81 21.64 -28.52
C GLY A 15 -5.50 20.84 -28.38
N LEU A 16 -5.12 20.47 -27.14
CA LEU A 16 -3.92 19.69 -26.84
C LEU A 16 -4.20 18.19 -26.67
N CYS A 17 -5.45 17.83 -26.40
CA CYS A 17 -5.88 16.46 -26.17
C CYS A 17 -6.18 15.75 -27.47
N LYS A 18 -5.59 14.57 -27.67
CA LYS A 18 -5.83 13.71 -28.84
C LYS A 18 -6.92 12.66 -28.61
N LYS A 19 -7.09 12.23 -27.35
CA LYS A 19 -8.06 11.21 -26.94
C LYS A 19 -9.39 11.81 -26.47
N GLY A 20 -9.43 13.13 -26.27
CA GLY A 20 -10.60 13.83 -25.73
C GLY A 20 -10.79 13.56 -24.23
N GLY A 21 -12.08 13.56 -23.80
CA GLY A 21 -12.43 13.36 -22.40
C GLY A 21 -12.60 14.67 -21.64
N LYS A 22 -12.54 14.61 -20.33
CA LYS A 22 -12.66 15.75 -19.41
C LYS A 22 -11.42 15.79 -18.49
N VAL A 23 -11.14 16.95 -17.93
CA VAL A 23 -10.12 17.06 -16.86
C VAL A 23 -10.60 16.24 -15.66
N GLN A 24 -9.80 15.26 -15.25
CA GLN A 24 -10.10 14.37 -14.14
C GLN A 24 -9.40 14.82 -12.86
N ALA A 25 -8.14 15.24 -12.98
CA ALA A 25 -7.35 15.72 -11.85
C ALA A 25 -6.39 16.83 -12.27
N LEU A 26 -6.06 17.67 -11.30
CA LEU A 26 -5.02 18.70 -11.39
C LEU A 26 -4.05 18.46 -10.24
N ALA A 27 -2.77 18.68 -10.51
CA ALA A 27 -1.70 18.61 -9.51
C ALA A 27 -0.62 19.67 -9.78
N SER A 28 0.15 19.96 -8.76
CA SER A 28 1.43 20.67 -8.89
C SER A 28 2.54 19.63 -8.70
N TRP A 29 3.52 19.66 -9.58
CA TRP A 29 4.66 18.76 -9.55
C TRP A 29 5.95 19.56 -9.47
N THR A 30 6.63 19.47 -8.35
CA THR A 30 7.89 20.17 -8.14
C THR A 30 9.04 19.30 -8.64
N ARG A 31 9.71 19.75 -9.70
CA ARG A 31 10.99 19.19 -10.15
C ARG A 31 12.10 20.13 -9.72
N ASP A 32 12.93 19.69 -8.77
CA ASP A 32 14.10 20.44 -8.37
C ASP A 32 15.16 20.42 -9.49
N GLY A 33 15.19 21.45 -10.30
CA GLY A 33 16.21 21.70 -11.33
C GLY A 33 17.39 22.53 -10.85
N GLY A 34 17.39 22.94 -9.57
CA GLY A 34 18.51 23.65 -8.95
C GLY A 34 18.57 25.15 -9.19
N SER A 35 17.60 25.78 -9.86
CA SER A 35 17.58 27.24 -10.12
C SER A 35 16.18 27.86 -10.12
N GLY A 36 15.52 27.84 -8.95
CA GLY A 36 14.25 28.56 -8.75
C GLY A 36 13.04 27.62 -8.60
N PRO A 37 11.82 28.17 -8.45
CA PRO A 37 10.61 27.38 -8.33
C PRO A 37 10.29 26.72 -9.68
N ASP A 38 10.59 25.43 -9.78
CA ASP A 38 10.35 24.60 -10.97
C ASP A 38 9.01 23.87 -10.88
N ASP A 39 7.99 24.53 -10.34
CA ASP A 39 6.65 23.95 -10.21
C ASP A 39 5.99 23.80 -11.58
N ILE A 40 5.63 22.59 -11.89
CA ILE A 40 4.94 22.21 -13.12
C ILE A 40 3.47 21.98 -12.79
N PHE A 41 2.60 22.68 -13.50
CA PHE A 41 1.17 22.38 -13.47
C PHE A 41 0.91 21.12 -14.28
N VAL A 42 0.19 20.18 -13.67
CA VAL A 42 -0.18 18.90 -14.24
C VAL A 42 -1.69 18.83 -14.40
N ALA A 43 -2.16 18.63 -15.62
CA ALA A 43 -3.56 18.30 -15.88
C ALA A 43 -3.67 16.91 -16.45
N ILE A 44 -4.56 16.09 -15.87
CA ILE A 44 -4.79 14.71 -16.25
C ILE A 44 -6.22 14.57 -16.72
N THR A 45 -6.39 13.98 -17.91
CA THR A 45 -7.72 13.74 -18.50
C THR A 45 -8.28 12.38 -18.10
N SER A 46 -9.59 12.23 -18.21
CA SER A 46 -10.28 10.95 -17.96
C SER A 46 -9.88 9.83 -18.94
N GLU A 47 -9.29 10.18 -20.09
CA GLU A 47 -8.78 9.23 -21.07
C GLU A 47 -7.28 8.93 -20.89
N GLY A 48 -6.68 9.44 -19.80
CA GLY A 48 -5.29 9.19 -19.45
C GLY A 48 -4.29 9.98 -20.28
N GLU A 49 -4.64 11.19 -20.72
CA GLU A 49 -3.68 12.14 -21.27
C GLU A 49 -3.19 13.09 -20.17
N VAL A 50 -1.90 13.32 -20.13
CA VAL A 50 -1.24 14.21 -19.18
C VAL A 50 -0.68 15.40 -19.94
N ILE A 51 -1.00 16.59 -19.46
CA ILE A 51 -0.58 17.87 -20.02
C ILE A 51 0.19 18.60 -18.94
N LEU A 52 1.38 19.05 -19.28
CA LEU A 52 2.28 19.75 -18.36
C LEU A 52 2.48 21.19 -18.81
N TYR A 53 2.33 22.11 -17.87
CA TYR A 53 2.64 23.53 -18.06
C TYR A 53 3.63 24.01 -17.00
N SER A 54 4.56 24.86 -17.41
CA SER A 54 5.47 25.55 -16.52
C SER A 54 5.29 27.06 -16.67
N GLY A 55 5.49 27.76 -15.56
CA GLY A 55 5.43 29.22 -15.52
C GLY A 55 4.62 29.75 -14.34
N THR A 56 4.52 31.07 -14.26
CA THR A 56 3.93 31.77 -13.11
C THR A 56 2.62 32.47 -13.43
N ASN A 57 2.34 32.75 -14.71
CA ASN A 57 1.17 33.53 -15.11
C ASN A 57 0.42 32.90 -16.28
N PRO A 58 -0.66 32.15 -16.02
CA PRO A 58 -1.47 31.53 -17.07
C PRO A 58 -2.10 32.48 -18.10
N GLY A 59 -2.15 33.77 -17.79
CA GLY A 59 -2.65 34.81 -18.70
C GLY A 59 -1.64 35.31 -19.72
N SER A 60 -0.39 34.92 -19.61
CA SER A 60 0.72 35.40 -20.47
C SER A 60 1.35 34.24 -21.24
N ALA A 61 1.28 34.24 -22.54
CA ALA A 61 1.88 33.18 -23.38
C ALA A 61 3.42 33.17 -23.32
N THR A 62 4.05 34.21 -22.80
CA THR A 62 5.49 34.25 -22.59
C THR A 62 5.94 33.75 -21.23
N GLU A 63 5.04 33.76 -20.27
CA GLU A 63 5.29 33.32 -18.88
C GLU A 63 4.65 31.98 -18.51
N TRP A 64 3.84 31.42 -19.42
CA TRP A 64 3.14 30.16 -19.25
C TRP A 64 3.24 29.35 -20.53
N PHE A 65 3.99 28.27 -20.49
CA PHE A 65 4.27 27.46 -21.68
C PHE A 65 4.12 25.96 -21.44
N LEU A 66 3.75 25.28 -22.52
CA LEU A 66 3.60 23.84 -22.53
C LEU A 66 4.96 23.14 -22.41
N VAL A 67 5.11 22.24 -21.46
CA VAL A 67 6.33 21.45 -21.25
C VAL A 67 6.26 20.18 -22.09
N GLY A 68 6.86 20.22 -23.27
CA GLY A 68 6.86 19.09 -24.20
C GLY A 68 5.50 18.84 -24.87
N ALA A 69 5.26 17.62 -25.32
CA ALA A 69 3.98 17.18 -25.85
C ALA A 69 3.15 16.49 -24.79
N SER A 70 1.82 16.41 -24.98
CA SER A 70 0.98 15.57 -24.13
C SER A 70 1.44 14.10 -24.23
N PHE A 71 1.45 13.39 -23.14
CA PHE A 71 1.77 11.97 -23.11
C PHE A 71 0.62 11.16 -22.50
N SER A 72 0.61 9.87 -22.80
CA SER A 72 -0.48 8.99 -22.41
C SER A 72 -0.05 8.06 -21.28
N ILE A 73 -0.89 7.96 -20.28
CA ILE A 73 -0.88 6.95 -19.23
C ILE A 73 -2.13 6.07 -19.35
N GLY A 74 -2.27 5.06 -18.49
CA GLY A 74 -3.53 4.34 -18.34
C GLY A 74 -4.67 5.26 -17.89
N LYS A 75 -5.93 4.86 -18.12
CA LYS A 75 -7.08 5.64 -17.67
C LYS A 75 -7.06 5.78 -16.15
N PRO A 76 -7.16 7.01 -15.61
CA PRO A 76 -7.24 7.23 -14.18
C PRO A 76 -8.50 6.61 -13.58
N ILE A 77 -8.39 6.07 -12.37
CA ILE A 77 -9.50 5.48 -11.63
C ILE A 77 -9.88 6.37 -10.45
N GLY A 78 -11.17 6.58 -10.28
CA GLY A 78 -11.72 7.38 -9.21
C GLY A 78 -11.53 8.89 -9.39
N ARG A 79 -12.12 9.65 -8.46
CA ARG A 79 -12.01 11.11 -8.48
C ARG A 79 -10.76 11.64 -7.78
N ARG A 80 -10.20 10.85 -6.86
CA ARG A 80 -8.99 11.16 -6.07
C ARG A 80 -7.86 10.25 -6.53
N CYS A 81 -7.59 10.29 -7.84
CA CYS A 81 -6.62 9.40 -8.49
C CYS A 81 -5.18 9.92 -8.41
N VAL A 82 -4.94 11.09 -7.83
CA VAL A 82 -3.63 11.72 -7.74
C VAL A 82 -3.26 11.92 -6.28
N GLU A 83 -2.03 11.57 -5.95
CA GLU A 83 -1.42 11.80 -4.64
C GLU A 83 0.02 12.27 -4.82
N VAL A 84 0.46 13.22 -4.00
CA VAL A 84 1.83 13.72 -4.00
C VAL A 84 2.60 13.04 -2.88
N VAL A 85 3.64 12.30 -3.26
CA VAL A 85 4.52 11.58 -2.33
C VAL A 85 5.93 12.15 -2.44
N GLY A 86 6.32 12.96 -1.47
CA GLY A 86 7.55 13.74 -1.55
C GLY A 86 7.51 14.75 -2.70
N THR A 87 8.40 14.61 -3.66
CA THR A 87 8.44 15.42 -4.89
C THR A 87 7.74 14.76 -6.08
N GLU A 88 7.22 13.53 -5.90
CA GLU A 88 6.65 12.74 -6.98
C GLU A 88 5.12 12.82 -6.99
N VAL A 89 4.55 12.90 -8.18
CA VAL A 89 3.11 12.81 -8.40
C VAL A 89 2.75 11.39 -8.79
N MET A 90 2.02 10.70 -7.92
CA MET A 90 1.52 9.36 -8.14
C MET A 90 0.13 9.40 -8.75
N VAL A 91 -0.09 8.68 -9.84
CA VAL A 91 -1.40 8.59 -10.50
C VAL A 91 -1.92 7.17 -10.43
N THR A 92 -3.12 7.01 -9.87
CA THR A 92 -3.83 5.73 -9.83
C THR A 92 -4.55 5.50 -11.14
N THR A 93 -4.13 4.49 -11.88
CA THR A 93 -4.67 4.15 -13.20
C THR A 93 -5.16 2.71 -13.26
N GLN A 94 -5.80 2.32 -14.37
CA GLN A 94 -6.19 0.93 -14.62
C GLN A 94 -4.99 -0.03 -14.70
N ASP A 95 -3.80 0.50 -15.00
CA ASP A 95 -2.58 -0.27 -15.16
C ASP A 95 -1.72 -0.30 -13.89
N GLY A 96 -2.13 0.40 -12.86
CA GLY A 96 -1.41 0.46 -11.58
C GLY A 96 -1.26 1.88 -11.02
N ALA A 97 -0.50 1.98 -9.93
CA ALA A 97 -0.07 3.24 -9.33
C ALA A 97 1.24 3.69 -10.02
N ILE A 98 1.16 4.74 -10.82
CA ILE A 98 2.24 5.15 -11.72
C ILE A 98 2.83 6.46 -11.26
N PRO A 99 4.15 6.53 -10.96
CA PRO A 99 4.85 7.78 -10.74
C PRO A 99 4.95 8.57 -12.05
N LEU A 100 4.68 9.85 -11.99
CA LEU A 100 4.66 10.69 -13.19
C LEU A 100 6.04 10.83 -13.84
N SER A 101 7.12 10.82 -13.04
CA SER A 101 8.51 10.86 -13.51
C SER A 101 8.86 9.71 -14.44
N THR A 102 8.27 8.52 -14.23
CA THR A 102 8.55 7.35 -15.06
C THR A 102 7.93 7.45 -16.46
N MET A 103 7.03 8.39 -16.66
CA MET A 103 6.28 8.59 -17.90
C MET A 103 6.87 9.68 -18.81
N LEU A 104 7.87 10.42 -18.33
CA LEU A 104 8.51 11.44 -19.15
C LEU A 104 9.30 10.83 -20.31
N PRO A 105 9.23 11.44 -21.51
CA PRO A 105 9.77 10.84 -22.75
C PRO A 105 11.30 10.79 -22.83
N ILE A 106 12.03 11.20 -21.81
CA ILE A 106 13.49 11.39 -21.87
C ILE A 106 14.27 10.07 -21.84
N ASP A 107 13.67 8.97 -21.38
CA ASP A 107 14.38 7.68 -21.22
C ASP A 107 13.58 6.43 -21.64
N ARG A 108 12.80 6.51 -22.69
CA ARG A 108 11.97 5.37 -23.15
C ARG A 108 12.73 4.16 -23.70
N VAL A 109 14.04 4.24 -23.89
CA VAL A 109 14.82 3.15 -24.50
C VAL A 109 15.37 2.14 -23.49
N GLY A 110 15.35 2.46 -22.19
CA GLY A 110 15.94 1.60 -21.14
C GLY A 110 15.07 1.27 -19.92
N SER A 111 14.00 1.99 -19.70
CA SER A 111 13.10 1.74 -18.56
C SER A 111 11.67 1.66 -19.05
N TYR A 112 11.16 0.47 -19.20
CA TYR A 112 9.74 0.27 -19.01
C TYR A 112 9.44 0.81 -17.61
N GLY A 113 8.79 1.98 -17.53
CA GLY A 113 8.52 2.65 -16.26
C GLY A 113 7.80 1.70 -15.34
N LYS A 114 8.48 1.27 -14.29
CA LYS A 114 7.89 0.38 -13.30
C LYS A 114 6.83 1.15 -12.54
N ALA A 115 5.61 0.65 -12.57
CA ALA A 115 4.60 1.11 -11.64
C ALA A 115 5.08 0.84 -10.21
N LEU A 116 4.77 1.71 -9.25
CA LEU A 116 5.04 1.43 -7.84
C LEU A 116 4.37 0.11 -7.41
N SER A 117 3.24 -0.21 -8.01
CA SER A 117 2.44 -1.43 -7.79
C SER A 117 2.93 -2.68 -8.54
N ASP A 118 4.12 -2.68 -9.17
CA ASP A 118 4.61 -3.83 -9.96
C ASP A 118 4.58 -5.15 -9.19
N ASN A 119 4.96 -5.12 -7.90
CA ASN A 119 4.97 -6.32 -7.06
C ASN A 119 3.58 -6.93 -6.83
N ILE A 120 2.52 -6.12 -6.95
CA ILE A 120 1.12 -6.53 -6.79
C ILE A 120 0.30 -6.27 -8.06
N GLN A 121 0.94 -6.08 -9.21
CA GLN A 121 0.31 -5.58 -10.42
C GLN A 121 -0.89 -6.44 -10.85
N ASN A 122 -0.79 -7.76 -10.77
CA ASN A 122 -1.90 -8.64 -11.12
C ASN A 122 -3.13 -8.42 -10.22
N ALA A 123 -2.93 -8.27 -8.92
CA ALA A 123 -4.01 -8.00 -7.97
C ALA A 123 -4.60 -6.61 -8.20
N PHE A 124 -3.74 -5.60 -8.44
CA PHE A 124 -4.17 -4.23 -8.70
C PHE A 124 -5.00 -4.13 -9.99
N ILE A 125 -4.52 -4.71 -11.10
CA ILE A 125 -5.24 -4.71 -12.38
C ILE A 125 -6.55 -5.49 -12.28
N ALA A 126 -6.58 -6.62 -11.58
CA ALA A 126 -7.79 -7.38 -11.35
C ALA A 126 -8.83 -6.55 -10.57
N ALA A 127 -8.41 -5.86 -9.50
CA ALA A 127 -9.26 -4.97 -8.73
C ALA A 127 -9.75 -3.78 -9.58
N ALA A 128 -8.86 -3.17 -10.37
CA ALA A 128 -9.19 -2.07 -11.26
C ALA A 128 -10.25 -2.46 -12.30
N ARG A 129 -10.15 -3.65 -12.85
CA ARG A 129 -11.12 -4.18 -13.83
C ARG A 129 -12.47 -4.51 -13.19
N ALA A 130 -12.45 -5.12 -12.01
CA ALA A 130 -13.66 -5.55 -11.31
C ALA A 130 -14.42 -4.37 -10.67
N TYR A 131 -13.70 -3.40 -10.12
CA TYR A 131 -14.25 -2.38 -9.22
C TYR A 131 -13.94 -0.95 -9.64
N GLY A 132 -13.30 -0.70 -10.79
CA GLY A 132 -12.83 0.63 -11.21
C GLY A 132 -13.93 1.68 -11.36
N THR A 133 -15.19 1.27 -11.52
CA THR A 133 -16.35 2.16 -11.57
C THR A 133 -16.96 2.48 -10.22
N ASN A 134 -16.58 1.74 -9.17
CA ASN A 134 -17.11 1.96 -7.83
C ASN A 134 -16.61 3.29 -7.25
N PHE A 135 -17.45 3.92 -6.45
CA PHE A 135 -17.06 5.13 -5.72
C PHE A 135 -16.19 4.77 -4.53
N GLY A 136 -15.15 5.57 -4.27
CA GLY A 136 -14.28 5.40 -3.10
C GLY A 136 -12.81 5.13 -3.44
N TRP A 137 -12.45 4.96 -4.72
CA TRP A 137 -11.05 4.89 -5.13
C TRP A 137 -10.31 6.16 -4.75
N GLN A 138 -9.24 5.99 -3.98
CA GLN A 138 -8.40 7.07 -3.50
C GLN A 138 -7.01 6.53 -3.17
N SER A 139 -5.97 7.28 -3.51
CA SER A 139 -4.63 7.13 -2.97
C SER A 139 -4.38 8.16 -1.88
N LEU A 140 -3.59 7.81 -0.87
CA LEU A 140 -3.18 8.71 0.19
C LEU A 140 -1.82 8.29 0.75
N HIS A 141 -0.93 9.25 0.92
CA HIS A 141 0.36 9.08 1.59
C HIS A 141 0.25 9.46 3.06
N TYR A 142 0.66 8.55 3.95
CA TYR A 142 0.70 8.79 5.40
C TYR A 142 2.14 8.75 5.91
N PRO A 143 2.80 9.93 6.03
CA PRO A 143 4.22 9.99 6.39
C PRO A 143 4.54 9.46 7.78
N GLN A 144 3.68 9.72 8.78
CA GLN A 144 3.92 9.28 10.15
C GLN A 144 3.91 7.75 10.28
N GLY A 145 3.06 7.06 9.53
CA GLY A 145 3.04 5.60 9.46
C GLY A 145 4.06 5.03 8.48
N SER A 146 4.79 5.88 7.73
CA SER A 146 5.74 5.47 6.69
C SER A 146 5.10 4.57 5.63
N TYR A 147 3.86 4.84 5.24
CA TYR A 147 3.18 4.08 4.20
C TYR A 147 2.30 4.95 3.29
N ALA A 148 2.01 4.42 2.11
CA ALA A 148 0.97 4.94 1.24
C ALA A 148 -0.10 3.86 1.02
N LEU A 149 -1.36 4.27 0.96
CA LEU A 149 -2.49 3.38 0.78
C LEU A 149 -3.29 3.71 -0.48
N TRP A 150 -3.89 2.67 -1.05
CA TRP A 150 -4.88 2.75 -2.13
C TRP A 150 -6.16 2.12 -1.63
N ASN A 151 -7.19 2.93 -1.46
CA ASN A 151 -8.53 2.44 -1.13
C ASN A 151 -9.19 1.81 -2.35
N VAL A 152 -9.59 0.56 -2.23
CA VAL A 152 -10.21 -0.25 -3.28
C VAL A 152 -11.63 -0.58 -2.85
N PRO A 153 -12.65 0.12 -3.37
CA PRO A 153 -14.04 -0.13 -3.04
C PRO A 153 -14.54 -1.40 -3.76
N LEU A 154 -14.75 -2.48 -3.01
CA LEU A 154 -15.28 -3.73 -3.54
C LEU A 154 -16.78 -3.64 -3.81
N SER A 155 -17.49 -2.87 -2.97
CA SER A 155 -18.92 -2.60 -3.11
C SER A 155 -19.25 -1.20 -2.56
N GLY A 156 -20.52 -0.87 -2.47
CA GLY A 156 -20.96 0.38 -1.81
C GLY A 156 -20.72 0.42 -0.30
N THR A 157 -20.43 -0.71 0.33
CA THR A 157 -20.27 -0.85 1.78
C THR A 157 -18.96 -1.48 2.22
N VAL A 158 -18.24 -2.12 1.33
CA VAL A 158 -17.00 -2.86 1.64
C VAL A 158 -15.85 -2.30 0.83
N SER A 159 -14.74 -2.04 1.50
CA SER A 159 -13.48 -1.64 0.87
C SER A 159 -12.29 -2.34 1.50
N ASN A 160 -11.27 -2.61 0.66
CA ASN A 160 -9.95 -3.05 1.09
C ASN A 160 -8.94 -1.95 0.80
N GLN A 161 -7.78 -1.99 1.45
CA GLN A 161 -6.69 -1.09 1.14
C GLN A 161 -5.46 -1.89 0.72
N TYR A 162 -4.85 -1.51 -0.41
CA TYR A 162 -3.50 -1.92 -0.73
C TYR A 162 -2.54 -0.91 -0.12
N VAL A 163 -1.60 -1.39 0.67
CA VAL A 163 -0.71 -0.55 1.46
C VAL A 163 0.74 -0.89 1.13
N VAL A 164 1.53 0.12 0.84
CA VAL A 164 2.98 -0.02 0.63
C VAL A 164 3.73 0.72 1.72
N ASN A 165 4.68 0.05 2.33
CA ASN A 165 5.63 0.72 3.20
C ASN A 165 6.61 1.53 2.34
N THR A 166 6.70 2.84 2.58
CA THR A 166 7.50 3.76 1.74
C THR A 166 9.01 3.61 1.96
N GLN A 167 9.43 2.99 3.06
CA GLN A 167 10.84 2.75 3.36
C GLN A 167 11.35 1.44 2.77
N THR A 168 10.54 0.38 2.86
CA THR A 168 10.94 -0.97 2.45
C THR A 168 10.42 -1.39 1.08
N GLY A 169 9.39 -0.71 0.56
CA GLY A 169 8.68 -1.10 -0.66
C GLY A 169 7.82 -2.36 -0.51
N ALA A 170 7.65 -2.87 0.70
CA ALA A 170 6.83 -4.05 0.96
C ALA A 170 5.34 -3.71 0.89
N TRP A 171 4.56 -4.58 0.26
CA TRP A 171 3.13 -4.44 0.11
C TRP A 171 2.36 -5.36 1.06
N CYS A 172 1.25 -4.86 1.57
CA CYS A 172 0.25 -5.65 2.30
C CYS A 172 -1.16 -5.19 1.93
N GLN A 173 -2.15 -5.93 2.40
CA GLN A 173 -3.56 -5.60 2.24
C GLN A 173 -4.18 -5.43 3.62
N PHE A 174 -4.89 -4.30 3.81
CA PHE A 174 -5.76 -4.11 4.95
C PHE A 174 -7.20 -4.44 4.56
N THR A 175 -7.92 -5.06 5.46
CA THR A 175 -9.32 -5.44 5.32
C THR A 175 -10.08 -5.04 6.57
N GLY A 176 -11.40 -4.88 6.45
CA GLY A 176 -12.25 -4.50 7.59
C GLY A 176 -12.34 -3.00 7.85
N GLN A 177 -11.55 -2.19 7.17
CA GLN A 177 -11.67 -0.73 7.21
C GLN A 177 -12.53 -0.27 6.03
N ASP A 178 -13.85 -0.33 6.21
CA ASP A 178 -14.83 -0.01 5.15
C ASP A 178 -14.93 1.50 4.94
N ALA A 179 -13.92 2.05 4.26
CA ALA A 179 -13.74 3.47 4.06
C ALA A 179 -14.33 3.96 2.74
N ALA A 180 -15.16 5.01 2.81
CA ALA A 180 -15.62 5.77 1.66
C ALA A 180 -14.60 6.82 1.22
N CYS A 181 -13.84 7.36 2.15
CA CYS A 181 -12.79 8.35 1.90
C CYS A 181 -11.77 8.37 3.04
N TRP A 182 -10.57 8.82 2.71
CA TRP A 182 -9.45 8.98 3.64
C TRP A 182 -9.00 10.42 3.68
N SER A 183 -8.49 10.87 4.83
CA SER A 183 -7.92 12.20 4.99
C SER A 183 -6.92 12.24 6.14
N LEU A 184 -5.93 13.13 6.01
CA LEU A 184 -5.03 13.49 7.10
C LEU A 184 -5.55 14.74 7.79
N PHE A 185 -5.53 14.72 9.11
CA PHE A 185 -5.84 15.89 9.93
C PHE A 185 -4.89 15.94 11.12
N ASN A 186 -4.18 17.04 11.29
CA ASN A 186 -3.15 17.24 12.32
C ASN A 186 -2.07 16.13 12.37
N GLY A 187 -1.74 15.53 11.23
CA GLY A 187 -0.79 14.43 11.16
C GLY A 187 -1.41 13.04 11.39
N ASP A 188 -2.61 12.95 11.92
CA ASP A 188 -3.33 11.70 12.14
C ASP A 188 -4.14 11.28 10.90
N LEU A 189 -4.30 9.98 10.73
CA LEU A 189 -5.06 9.38 9.64
C LEU A 189 -6.51 9.13 10.06
N TYR A 190 -7.44 9.58 9.23
CA TYR A 190 -8.87 9.38 9.44
C TYR A 190 -9.55 8.81 8.20
N PHE A 191 -10.60 8.05 8.41
CA PHE A 191 -11.49 7.63 7.32
C PHE A 191 -12.96 7.79 7.68
N GLY A 192 -13.74 8.15 6.67
CA GLY A 192 -15.20 8.16 6.77
C GLY A 192 -15.73 6.78 6.40
N SER A 193 -16.52 6.19 7.31
CA SER A 193 -17.13 4.88 7.07
C SER A 193 -18.13 4.93 5.91
N THR A 194 -18.21 3.84 5.16
CA THR A 194 -19.26 3.63 4.15
C THR A 194 -20.66 3.49 4.76
N THR A 195 -20.72 3.16 6.06
CA THR A 195 -21.97 2.93 6.80
C THR A 195 -22.03 3.79 8.06
N GLY A 196 -23.22 4.20 8.46
CA GLY A 196 -23.45 4.85 9.75
C GLY A 196 -23.03 6.31 9.88
N GLY A 197 -22.40 6.91 8.87
CA GLY A 197 -21.97 8.33 8.93
C GLY A 197 -20.92 8.61 10.02
N VAL A 198 -20.07 7.65 10.32
CA VAL A 198 -19.05 7.71 11.38
C VAL A 198 -17.68 8.02 10.76
N VAL A 199 -16.88 8.80 11.46
CA VAL A 199 -15.47 9.02 11.14
C VAL A 199 -14.62 8.30 12.18
N TYR A 200 -13.71 7.46 11.69
CA TYR A 200 -12.74 6.72 12.53
C TYR A 200 -11.35 7.33 12.41
N LYS A 201 -10.63 7.35 13.51
CA LYS A 201 -9.18 7.58 13.51
C LYS A 201 -8.51 6.23 13.29
N ALA A 202 -7.76 6.11 12.20
CA ALA A 202 -7.00 4.92 11.86
C ALA A 202 -5.60 4.95 12.48
N ASP A 203 -4.90 3.81 12.41
CA ASP A 203 -3.52 3.65 12.86
C ASP A 203 -3.29 4.13 14.30
N THR A 204 -4.21 3.80 15.19
CA THR A 204 -4.15 4.20 16.60
C THR A 204 -4.51 3.03 17.51
N GLY A 205 -3.71 2.86 18.58
CA GLY A 205 -3.88 1.76 19.50
C GLY A 205 -3.42 0.40 18.93
N THR A 206 -3.89 -0.66 19.56
CA THR A 206 -3.48 -2.05 19.30
C THR A 206 -4.67 -2.98 19.09
N SER A 207 -5.84 -2.43 18.82
CA SER A 207 -7.08 -3.18 18.58
C SER A 207 -7.87 -2.53 17.45
N ASP A 208 -8.65 -3.31 16.73
CA ASP A 208 -9.59 -2.80 15.71
C ASP A 208 -10.92 -2.45 16.39
N ASN A 209 -11.07 -1.19 16.77
CA ASN A 209 -12.26 -0.69 17.50
C ASN A 209 -12.68 -1.62 18.65
N SER A 210 -11.73 -2.02 19.49
CA SER A 210 -11.86 -2.99 20.59
C SER A 210 -11.97 -4.47 20.16
N ALA A 211 -12.03 -4.77 18.88
CA ALA A 211 -11.92 -6.13 18.35
C ALA A 211 -10.47 -6.57 18.18
N VAL A 212 -10.27 -7.86 17.94
CA VAL A 212 -8.97 -8.42 17.61
C VAL A 212 -8.55 -8.00 16.19
N ILE A 213 -7.24 -7.83 15.99
CA ILE A 213 -6.65 -7.63 14.66
C ILE A 213 -6.21 -9.01 14.15
N GLU A 214 -6.89 -9.51 13.13
CA GLU A 214 -6.48 -10.72 12.44
C GLU A 214 -5.42 -10.41 11.39
N TYR A 215 -4.41 -11.25 11.29
CA TYR A 215 -3.36 -11.08 10.29
C TYR A 215 -2.96 -12.42 9.66
N THR A 216 -2.48 -12.34 8.42
CA THR A 216 -1.88 -13.45 7.70
C THR A 216 -0.58 -12.99 7.07
N ILE A 217 0.52 -13.70 7.37
CA ILE A 217 1.84 -13.45 6.81
C ILE A 217 2.19 -14.63 5.91
N LYS A 218 2.41 -14.33 4.63
CA LYS A 218 2.82 -15.31 3.62
C LYS A 218 3.99 -14.74 2.82
N PRO A 219 5.23 -15.10 3.16
CA PRO A 219 6.40 -14.72 2.37
C PRO A 219 6.38 -15.33 0.97
N ALA A 220 7.32 -14.93 0.14
CA ALA A 220 7.51 -15.55 -1.17
C ALA A 220 8.01 -16.98 -1.04
N PHE A 221 7.65 -17.85 -2.00
CA PHE A 221 8.17 -19.22 -2.08
C PHE A 221 9.69 -19.23 -2.21
N ASN A 222 10.33 -20.06 -1.40
CA ASN A 222 11.78 -20.18 -1.35
C ASN A 222 12.22 -21.61 -1.70
N TYR A 223 13.23 -21.72 -2.52
CA TYR A 223 13.87 -23.00 -2.89
C TYR A 223 14.98 -23.42 -1.91
N PHE A 224 15.27 -22.63 -0.90
CA PHE A 224 16.30 -22.87 0.13
C PHE A 224 17.66 -23.29 -0.46
N GLY A 225 18.07 -22.58 -1.52
CA GLY A 225 19.37 -22.77 -2.18
C GLY A 225 19.48 -24.00 -3.09
N LYS A 226 18.47 -24.89 -3.13
CA LYS A 226 18.48 -26.07 -3.99
C LYS A 226 17.19 -26.18 -4.79
N ARG A 227 17.26 -25.89 -6.09
CA ARG A 227 16.17 -26.01 -7.04
C ARG A 227 16.15 -27.39 -7.68
N GLY A 228 14.98 -27.95 -7.95
CA GLY A 228 14.82 -29.26 -8.58
C GLY A 228 15.14 -30.44 -7.65
N VAL A 229 15.12 -30.24 -6.34
CA VAL A 229 15.35 -31.26 -5.34
C VAL A 229 14.21 -31.26 -4.35
N ASN A 230 13.48 -32.37 -4.26
CA ASN A 230 12.43 -32.53 -3.26
C ASN A 230 13.01 -32.45 -1.84
N LYS A 231 12.36 -31.70 -1.00
CA LYS A 231 12.72 -31.47 0.40
C LYS A 231 11.57 -31.89 1.29
N LEU A 232 11.89 -32.56 2.38
CA LEU A 232 10.97 -32.80 3.48
C LEU A 232 11.16 -31.68 4.49
N TYR A 233 10.13 -30.88 4.65
CA TYR A 233 10.10 -29.78 5.62
C TYR A 233 9.51 -30.27 6.93
N ASN A 234 10.16 -29.94 8.05
CA ASN A 234 9.82 -30.49 9.37
C ASN A 234 9.48 -29.40 10.40
N LEU A 235 10.26 -28.33 10.44
CA LEU A 235 10.12 -27.27 11.44
C LEU A 235 10.23 -25.90 10.78
N CYS A 236 9.46 -24.95 11.28
CA CYS A 236 9.58 -23.53 10.95
C CYS A 236 9.65 -22.73 12.23
N ARG A 237 10.51 -21.72 12.23
CA ARG A 237 10.68 -20.79 13.34
C ARG A 237 10.48 -19.37 12.85
N PRO A 238 9.30 -18.77 13.06
CA PRO A 238 9.10 -17.36 12.79
C PRO A 238 9.79 -16.49 13.85
N HIS A 239 10.34 -15.37 13.44
CA HIS A 239 10.96 -14.39 14.31
C HIS A 239 10.05 -13.18 14.45
N PHE A 240 9.53 -12.99 15.64
CA PHE A 240 8.71 -11.84 16.00
C PHE A 240 9.41 -10.97 17.04
N THR A 241 9.23 -9.67 16.92
CA THR A 241 9.46 -8.72 18.01
C THR A 241 8.11 -8.24 18.49
N SER A 242 7.82 -8.39 19.78
CA SER A 242 6.50 -8.11 20.34
C SER A 242 6.62 -7.66 21.79
N ASN A 243 5.65 -6.91 22.27
CA ASN A 243 5.51 -6.57 23.70
C ASN A 243 4.80 -7.66 24.52
N GLY A 244 4.52 -8.81 23.91
CA GLY A 244 3.93 -9.97 24.57
C GLY A 244 4.04 -11.22 23.69
N ALA A 245 3.58 -12.38 24.15
CA ALA A 245 3.63 -13.63 23.38
C ALA A 245 2.45 -13.71 22.41
N PRO A 246 2.66 -13.62 21.09
CA PRO A 246 1.60 -13.79 20.11
C PRO A 246 1.16 -15.25 20.02
N SER A 247 -0.12 -15.46 19.78
CA SER A 247 -0.67 -16.78 19.50
C SER A 247 -0.80 -16.97 18.00
N VAL A 248 0.07 -17.79 17.41
CA VAL A 248 0.14 -17.96 15.96
C VAL A 248 -0.17 -19.41 15.55
N ALA A 249 -0.96 -19.57 14.49
CA ALA A 249 -1.04 -20.80 13.73
C ALA A 249 -0.08 -20.73 12.55
N ILE A 250 0.60 -21.83 12.29
CA ILE A 250 1.48 -21.95 11.14
C ILE A 250 1.08 -23.14 10.29
N ASP A 251 1.15 -22.97 8.98
CA ASP A 251 1.03 -24.03 7.99
C ASP A 251 2.08 -23.83 6.90
N LEU A 252 2.21 -24.80 6.01
CA LEU A 252 3.21 -24.77 4.95
C LEU A 252 2.56 -24.95 3.59
N ASN A 253 2.77 -23.97 2.73
CA ASN A 253 2.42 -24.07 1.32
C ASN A 253 3.62 -24.57 0.52
N ILE A 254 3.40 -25.53 -0.36
CA ILE A 254 4.40 -26.24 -1.12
C ILE A 254 4.08 -26.13 -2.60
N ASP A 255 5.13 -25.96 -3.42
CA ASP A 255 5.05 -25.98 -4.88
C ASP A 255 3.93 -25.10 -5.43
N PHE A 256 3.88 -23.85 -4.90
CA PHE A 256 2.89 -22.83 -5.26
C PHE A 256 1.42 -23.18 -4.91
N SER A 257 1.19 -24.14 -4.02
CA SER A 257 -0.13 -24.33 -3.44
C SER A 257 -0.54 -23.08 -2.63
N ASP A 258 -1.83 -22.85 -2.51
CA ASP A 258 -2.39 -21.71 -1.78
C ASP A 258 -3.44 -22.18 -0.78
N VAL A 259 -2.97 -22.74 0.31
CA VAL A 259 -3.80 -23.20 1.42
C VAL A 259 -3.47 -22.35 2.64
N SER A 260 -4.49 -21.83 3.31
CA SER A 260 -4.32 -21.13 4.58
C SER A 260 -4.68 -22.02 5.75
N PRO A 261 -4.04 -21.85 6.93
CA PRO A 261 -4.44 -22.56 8.13
C PRO A 261 -5.92 -22.39 8.40
N THR A 262 -6.61 -23.47 8.69
CA THR A 262 -8.07 -23.49 8.89
C THR A 262 -8.49 -22.96 10.26
N SER A 263 -7.58 -22.98 11.24
CA SER A 263 -7.81 -22.44 12.58
C SER A 263 -6.97 -21.21 12.83
N ILE A 264 -7.60 -20.16 13.34
CA ILE A 264 -6.90 -19.02 13.94
C ILE A 264 -6.85 -19.32 15.43
N PRO A 265 -5.68 -19.24 16.09
CA PRO A 265 -5.61 -19.37 17.55
C PRO A 265 -6.46 -18.30 18.22
N ALA A 266 -6.96 -18.60 19.40
CA ALA A 266 -7.65 -17.59 20.20
C ALA A 266 -6.68 -16.43 20.53
N ALA A 267 -7.17 -15.21 20.44
CA ALA A 267 -6.38 -14.03 20.79
C ALA A 267 -5.90 -14.14 22.24
N THR A 268 -4.60 -13.95 22.44
CA THR A 268 -3.99 -13.96 23.76
C THR A 268 -3.90 -12.52 24.26
N THR A 269 -4.59 -12.22 25.36
CA THR A 269 -4.44 -10.94 26.03
C THR A 269 -3.25 -11.03 26.98
N ILE A 270 -2.16 -10.37 26.65
CA ILE A 270 -1.03 -10.24 27.57
C ILE A 270 -0.96 -8.77 28.00
N ASN A 271 -1.17 -8.55 29.28
CA ASN A 271 -0.99 -7.22 29.86
C ASN A 271 0.53 -6.96 29.99
N ALA A 272 1.04 -6.05 29.17
CA ALA A 272 2.38 -5.51 29.39
C ALA A 272 2.47 -4.90 30.80
N ALA A 273 3.62 -5.07 31.45
CA ALA A 273 3.84 -4.51 32.78
C ALA A 273 3.73 -2.97 32.74
N GLN A 274 2.91 -2.41 33.64
CA GLN A 274 2.77 -0.98 33.81
C GLN A 274 3.44 -0.55 35.13
N TRP A 275 4.19 0.55 35.10
CA TRP A 275 4.75 1.15 36.29
C TRP A 275 3.65 1.50 37.29
N ASP A 276 3.89 1.28 38.57
CA ASP A 276 2.97 1.48 39.69
C ASP A 276 1.72 0.57 39.72
N VAL A 277 1.54 -0.31 38.73
CA VAL A 277 0.40 -1.25 38.65
C VAL A 277 0.86 -2.71 38.72
N SER A 278 1.95 -3.03 38.07
CA SER A 278 2.41 -4.42 37.95
C SER A 278 3.44 -4.77 39.03
N LYS A 279 3.41 -6.03 39.50
CA LYS A 279 4.34 -6.53 40.50
C LYS A 279 5.64 -6.99 39.87
N TRP A 280 6.79 -6.69 40.50
CA TRP A 280 8.13 -6.97 40.01
C TRP A 280 8.42 -8.45 39.74
N ASP A 281 7.80 -9.34 40.48
CA ASP A 281 7.99 -10.79 40.44
C ASP A 281 6.97 -11.52 39.54
N GLN A 282 6.02 -10.79 38.94
CA GLN A 282 4.92 -11.38 38.15
C GLN A 282 4.79 -10.74 36.76
N ALA A 283 5.51 -9.68 36.48
CA ALA A 283 5.35 -8.89 35.27
C ALA A 283 6.58 -8.96 34.36
N ASN A 284 6.34 -9.02 33.07
CA ASN A 284 7.39 -8.99 32.04
C ASN A 284 7.73 -7.52 31.73
N TRP A 285 8.89 -7.05 32.17
CA TRP A 285 9.31 -5.64 32.06
C TRP A 285 10.02 -5.29 30.75
N ALA A 286 10.15 -6.25 29.83
CA ALA A 286 10.72 -6.00 28.51
C ALA A 286 9.68 -5.40 27.57
N ASN A 287 9.99 -4.24 26.98
CA ASN A 287 9.12 -3.61 25.99
C ASN A 287 9.05 -4.39 24.67
N ASP A 288 10.15 -5.04 24.28
CA ASP A 288 10.24 -5.81 23.05
C ASP A 288 10.92 -7.16 23.32
N ILE A 289 10.17 -8.23 23.18
CA ILE A 289 10.65 -9.59 23.31
C ILE A 289 10.81 -10.18 21.92
N VAL A 290 11.97 -10.76 21.64
CA VAL A 290 12.17 -11.57 20.43
C VAL A 290 11.64 -12.96 20.72
N ILE A 291 10.61 -13.36 19.99
CA ILE A 291 9.98 -14.68 20.07
C ILE A 291 10.37 -15.46 18.83
N ALA A 292 10.99 -16.61 19.06
CA ALA A 292 11.49 -17.46 18.00
C ALA A 292 11.36 -18.94 18.42
N ASP A 293 10.12 -19.44 18.48
CA ASP A 293 9.84 -20.81 18.83
C ASP A 293 9.77 -21.69 17.57
N TRP A 294 10.28 -22.92 17.70
CA TRP A 294 10.17 -23.92 16.64
C TRP A 294 8.77 -24.53 16.62
N LEU A 295 8.08 -24.34 15.52
CA LEU A 295 6.76 -24.90 15.26
C LEU A 295 6.87 -26.03 14.23
N THR A 296 6.13 -27.10 14.46
CA THR A 296 6.10 -28.24 13.54
C THR A 296 5.30 -27.86 12.29
N VAL A 297 5.92 -28.10 11.14
CA VAL A 297 5.28 -28.04 9.82
C VAL A 297 5.57 -29.33 9.09
N TYR A 298 4.75 -29.70 8.11
CA TYR A 298 4.98 -30.91 7.34
C TYR A 298 4.68 -30.68 5.87
N GLY A 299 5.61 -31.14 5.03
CA GLY A 299 5.36 -31.17 3.61
C GLY A 299 6.58 -31.62 2.81
N ILE A 300 6.34 -32.10 1.58
CA ILE A 300 7.36 -32.54 0.64
C ILE A 300 7.18 -31.77 -0.67
N GLY A 301 8.22 -31.14 -1.16
CA GLY A 301 8.23 -30.44 -2.45
C GLY A 301 9.54 -29.73 -2.74
N ASP A 302 9.62 -29.08 -3.89
CA ASP A 302 10.82 -28.36 -4.36
C ASP A 302 10.97 -26.99 -3.68
N CYS A 303 9.87 -26.27 -3.51
CA CYS A 303 9.88 -24.98 -2.82
C CYS A 303 8.76 -24.90 -1.79
N ALA A 304 8.91 -24.04 -0.80
CA ALA A 304 7.92 -23.86 0.25
C ALA A 304 7.86 -22.41 0.74
N THR A 305 6.73 -22.05 1.34
CA THR A 305 6.54 -20.81 2.09
C THR A 305 5.68 -21.09 3.33
N PRO A 306 6.05 -20.59 4.52
CA PRO A 306 5.18 -20.65 5.67
C PRO A 306 3.98 -19.71 5.49
N VAL A 307 2.83 -20.12 5.99
CA VAL A 307 1.65 -19.27 6.16
C VAL A 307 1.39 -19.15 7.64
N ILE A 308 1.55 -17.95 8.17
CA ILE A 308 1.42 -17.66 9.58
C ILE A 308 0.15 -16.83 9.75
N ARG A 309 -0.76 -17.28 10.60
CA ARG A 309 -1.99 -16.56 10.94
C ARG A 309 -2.07 -16.34 12.44
N GLY A 310 -2.55 -15.17 12.81
CA GLY A 310 -2.81 -14.84 14.19
C GLY A 310 -3.96 -13.87 14.33
N ALA A 311 -4.41 -13.70 15.58
CA ALA A 311 -5.44 -12.77 15.96
C ALA A 311 -5.05 -12.19 17.32
N GLU A 312 -4.71 -10.91 17.34
CA GLU A 312 -4.16 -10.26 18.53
C GLU A 312 -5.00 -9.07 18.96
N ASN A 313 -5.02 -8.85 20.26
CA ASN A 313 -5.60 -7.66 20.87
C ASN A 313 -4.62 -7.15 21.93
N ALA A 314 -4.33 -5.86 21.89
CA ALA A 314 -3.40 -5.19 22.79
C ALA A 314 -1.91 -5.59 22.66
N LEU A 315 -1.51 -6.19 21.53
CA LEU A 315 -0.12 -6.48 21.22
C LEU A 315 0.40 -5.61 20.06
N THR A 316 1.68 -5.22 20.18
CA THR A 316 2.46 -4.77 19.02
C THR A 316 3.26 -5.96 18.49
N LEU A 317 3.17 -6.23 17.19
CA LEU A 317 3.81 -7.37 16.57
C LEU A 317 4.58 -6.95 15.32
N LYS A 318 5.86 -7.30 15.26
CA LYS A 318 6.70 -7.09 14.10
C LYS A 318 7.32 -8.41 13.67
N PHE A 319 6.95 -8.89 12.49
CA PHE A 319 7.59 -10.04 11.86
C PHE A 319 8.85 -9.59 11.12
N SER A 320 9.98 -10.29 11.32
CA SER A 320 11.26 -9.94 10.71
C SER A 320 11.81 -11.00 9.77
N ALA A 321 11.69 -12.26 10.13
CA ALA A 321 12.27 -13.37 9.38
C ALA A 321 11.63 -14.70 9.77
N TYR A 322 12.01 -15.77 9.09
CA TYR A 322 11.72 -17.14 9.50
C TYR A 322 12.89 -18.06 9.16
N ASP A 323 13.08 -19.08 9.98
CA ASP A 323 14.00 -20.19 9.71
C ASP A 323 13.19 -21.43 9.34
N MET A 324 13.74 -22.27 8.46
CA MET A 324 13.13 -23.51 8.02
C MET A 324 14.11 -24.66 8.14
N VAL A 325 13.69 -25.74 8.79
CA VAL A 325 14.45 -26.99 8.83
C VAL A 325 13.86 -27.95 7.79
N TRP A 326 14.73 -28.44 6.92
CA TRP A 326 14.36 -29.38 5.88
C TRP A 326 15.46 -30.41 5.66
N GLN A 327 15.08 -31.58 5.13
CA GLN A 327 15.99 -32.64 4.70
C GLN A 327 15.79 -32.90 3.22
N THR A 328 16.84 -33.37 2.54
CA THR A 328 16.71 -33.84 1.16
C THR A 328 15.78 -35.03 1.17
N GLY A 329 14.61 -34.90 0.52
CA GLY A 329 13.71 -36.04 0.31
C GLY A 329 14.38 -37.01 -0.65
N ASN A 330 14.40 -38.30 -0.29
CA ASN A 330 14.78 -39.31 -1.27
C ASN A 330 13.68 -39.33 -2.33
N ALA A 331 14.08 -39.37 -3.60
CA ALA A 331 13.18 -39.69 -4.67
C ALA A 331 12.51 -41.05 -4.36
N LEU A 332 11.17 -41.04 -4.29
CA LEU A 332 10.41 -42.28 -4.30
C LEU A 332 10.55 -42.92 -5.67
#